data_f1fac1c94c37ce906f9d9f1edde19067
#
_entry.id   f1fac1c94c37ce906f9d9f1edde19067
#
_cell.length_a   1.000
_cell.length_b   1.000
_cell.length_c   1.000
_cell.angle_alpha   90.00
_cell.angle_beta   90.00
_cell.angle_gamma   90.00
#
_symmetry.space_group_name_H-M   'P 1'
#
loop_
_entity.id
_entity.type
_entity.pdbx_description
1 polymer ?
#
loop_
_entity_poly.entity_id
_entity_poly.type
_entity_poly.pdbx_seq_one_letter_code
_entity_poly.pdbx_strand_id
1 'polypeptide(L)'
;MTILQRLAALRALMKEKGVWACIVPGTDPHASEYMAEHWTEMSWITGFLGETGTAVITLDQALLWTDSRYYLQAEAELKGTTVELMRESDIDCPSIPEWLVTTQEQGTKNQDTKVAVNPEMYSVNGYRELKETLQEGGLELVSIDLISPLWTEGRPAIPTSLLYEYEEKYTGESVESKLQRVR
;
A
#
# COMPACT_ATOMS: atom_id res chain seq x y z
N MET A 1 -18.54 -6.08 3.11
CA MET A 1 -18.43 -5.74 1.65
C MET A 1 -17.57 -6.76 0.96
N THR A 2 -17.93 -7.18 -0.27
CA THR A 2 -17.04 -7.99 -1.14
C THR A 2 -15.92 -7.13 -1.74
N ILE A 3 -14.86 -7.74 -2.28
CA ILE A 3 -13.77 -7.00 -2.96
C ILE A 3 -14.32 -6.11 -4.07
N LEU A 4 -15.23 -6.62 -4.91
CA LEU A 4 -15.87 -5.84 -5.98
C LEU A 4 -16.62 -4.61 -5.43
N GLN A 5 -17.31 -4.76 -4.30
CA GLN A 5 -18.01 -3.63 -3.66
C GLN A 5 -17.03 -2.61 -3.06
N ARG A 6 -15.89 -3.06 -2.48
CA ARG A 6 -14.83 -2.19 -1.96
C ARG A 6 -14.19 -1.38 -3.09
N LEU A 7 -13.84 -2.03 -4.20
CA LEU A 7 -13.30 -1.36 -5.39
C LEU A 7 -14.30 -0.36 -5.99
N ALA A 8 -15.57 -0.71 -6.06
CA ALA A 8 -16.61 0.22 -6.53
C ALA A 8 -16.76 1.45 -5.63
N ALA A 9 -16.75 1.26 -4.30
CA ALA A 9 -16.80 2.33 -3.34
C ALA A 9 -15.57 3.25 -3.42
N LEU A 10 -14.37 2.66 -3.54
CA LEU A 10 -13.13 3.42 -3.71
C LEU A 10 -13.17 4.26 -4.99
N ARG A 11 -13.56 3.68 -6.12
CA ARG A 11 -13.71 4.40 -7.40
C ARG A 11 -14.72 5.54 -7.33
N ALA A 12 -15.82 5.36 -6.60
CA ALA A 12 -16.80 6.43 -6.38
C ALA A 12 -16.19 7.59 -5.59
N LEU A 13 -15.45 7.30 -4.52
CA LEU A 13 -14.74 8.31 -3.72
C LEU A 13 -13.62 8.99 -4.52
N MET A 14 -12.86 8.23 -5.32
CA MET A 14 -11.85 8.79 -6.23
C MET A 14 -12.45 9.81 -7.20
N LYS A 15 -13.60 9.50 -7.82
CA LYS A 15 -14.32 10.42 -8.70
C LYS A 15 -14.77 11.67 -7.96
N GLU A 16 -15.31 11.55 -6.75
CA GLU A 16 -15.69 12.68 -5.92
C GLU A 16 -14.53 13.62 -5.62
N LYS A 17 -13.33 13.04 -5.38
CA LYS A 17 -12.10 13.79 -5.05
C LYS A 17 -11.31 14.25 -6.28
N GLY A 18 -11.75 13.91 -7.50
CA GLY A 18 -11.00 14.20 -8.72
C GLY A 18 -9.64 13.51 -8.77
N VAL A 19 -9.61 12.24 -8.34
CA VAL A 19 -8.41 11.39 -8.31
C VAL A 19 -8.56 10.30 -9.35
N TRP A 20 -7.55 10.14 -10.20
CA TRP A 20 -7.52 9.11 -11.24
C TRP A 20 -7.01 7.76 -10.74
N ALA A 21 -5.97 7.76 -9.91
CA ALA A 21 -5.36 6.54 -9.37
C ALA A 21 -5.12 6.65 -7.85
N CYS A 22 -5.12 5.52 -7.17
CA CYS A 22 -4.80 5.38 -5.75
C CYS A 22 -3.77 4.28 -5.58
N ILE A 23 -2.65 4.55 -4.89
CA ILE A 23 -1.63 3.56 -4.52
C ILE A 23 -1.84 3.19 -3.06
N VAL A 24 -1.96 1.90 -2.79
CA VAL A 24 -2.17 1.32 -1.45
C VAL A 24 -1.04 0.32 -1.17
N PRO A 25 0.03 0.74 -0.48
CA PRO A 25 1.15 -0.14 -0.17
C PRO A 25 0.81 -1.10 0.97
N GLY A 26 1.42 -2.29 0.96
CA GLY A 26 1.36 -3.28 2.05
C GLY A 26 2.38 -2.95 3.13
N THR A 27 2.21 -1.82 3.81
CA THR A 27 3.07 -1.36 4.90
C THR A 27 2.25 -0.60 5.94
N ASP A 28 2.87 -0.29 7.07
CA ASP A 28 2.32 0.57 8.11
C ASP A 28 3.19 1.83 8.31
N PRO A 29 2.77 2.82 9.13
CA PRO A 29 3.53 4.04 9.38
C PRO A 29 4.93 3.84 9.98
N HIS A 30 5.24 2.65 10.48
CA HIS A 30 6.52 2.30 11.09
C HIS A 30 7.39 1.42 10.18
N ALA A 31 6.91 1.04 8.97
CA ALA A 31 7.52 0.06 8.09
C ALA A 31 7.85 -1.25 8.84
N SER A 32 6.90 -1.73 9.64
CA SER A 32 7.05 -2.93 10.46
C SER A 32 7.13 -4.18 9.58
N GLU A 33 8.03 -5.11 9.93
CA GLU A 33 8.06 -6.43 9.29
C GLU A 33 6.76 -7.22 9.58
N TYR A 34 6.26 -7.11 10.80
CA TYR A 34 4.98 -7.71 11.23
C TYR A 34 3.96 -6.61 11.48
N MET A 35 3.27 -6.24 10.42
CA MET A 35 2.27 -5.18 10.44
C MET A 35 1.04 -5.56 11.27
N ALA A 36 0.55 -4.62 12.09
CA ALA A 36 -0.70 -4.82 12.79
C ALA A 36 -1.90 -4.84 11.83
N GLU A 37 -2.90 -5.67 12.13
CA GLU A 37 -4.08 -5.86 11.27
C GLU A 37 -4.83 -4.56 10.93
N HIS A 38 -4.74 -3.53 11.77
CA HIS A 38 -5.30 -2.21 11.48
C HIS A 38 -4.80 -1.61 10.16
N TRP A 39 -3.57 -1.89 9.77
CA TRP A 39 -2.88 -1.31 8.63
C TRP A 39 -2.92 -2.18 7.37
N THR A 40 -3.62 -3.33 7.38
CA THR A 40 -3.70 -4.24 6.23
C THR A 40 -4.63 -3.73 5.13
N GLU A 41 -4.49 -2.45 4.75
CA GLU A 41 -5.32 -1.77 3.76
C GLU A 41 -5.23 -2.40 2.37
N MET A 42 -4.01 -2.78 1.96
CA MET A 42 -3.78 -3.50 0.70
C MET A 42 -4.57 -4.82 0.66
N SER A 43 -4.49 -5.60 1.73
CA SER A 43 -5.23 -6.87 1.83
C SER A 43 -6.74 -6.64 1.86
N TRP A 44 -7.19 -5.59 2.55
CA TRP A 44 -8.60 -5.27 2.58
C TRP A 44 -9.14 -4.90 1.20
N ILE A 45 -8.43 -4.12 0.40
CA ILE A 45 -8.94 -3.68 -0.91
C ILE A 45 -8.79 -4.73 -2.01
N THR A 46 -7.77 -5.60 -1.93
CA THR A 46 -7.48 -6.61 -2.97
C THR A 46 -8.01 -8.01 -2.66
N GLY A 47 -8.06 -8.37 -1.38
CA GLY A 47 -8.28 -9.75 -0.91
C GLY A 47 -7.00 -10.59 -0.84
N PHE A 48 -5.85 -10.05 -1.23
CA PHE A 48 -4.56 -10.70 -1.12
C PHE A 48 -4.02 -10.61 0.31
N LEU A 49 -3.67 -11.75 0.91
CA LEU A 49 -3.24 -11.86 2.30
C LEU A 49 -1.72 -11.99 2.48
N GLY A 50 -0.95 -11.89 1.40
CA GLY A 50 0.52 -11.89 1.48
C GLY A 50 1.04 -10.62 2.16
N GLU A 51 2.22 -10.75 2.76
CA GLU A 51 2.82 -9.69 3.58
C GLU A 51 3.49 -8.58 2.74
N THR A 52 3.80 -8.84 1.47
CA THR A 52 4.51 -7.92 0.60
C THR A 52 3.73 -7.64 -0.68
N GLY A 53 3.54 -6.39 -0.97
CA GLY A 53 2.93 -5.95 -2.23
C GLY A 53 2.45 -4.52 -2.17
N THR A 54 2.04 -4.02 -3.33
CA THR A 54 1.42 -2.70 -3.46
C THR A 54 0.28 -2.78 -4.45
N ALA A 55 -0.89 -2.35 -4.04
CA ALA A 55 -2.05 -2.27 -4.93
C ALA A 55 -2.11 -0.90 -5.61
N VAL A 56 -2.46 -0.88 -6.88
CA VAL A 56 -2.78 0.32 -7.65
C VAL A 56 -4.18 0.19 -8.20
N ILE A 57 -5.04 1.11 -7.83
CA ILE A 57 -6.42 1.15 -8.29
C ILE A 57 -6.62 2.41 -9.11
N THR A 58 -7.03 2.25 -10.37
CA THR A 58 -7.51 3.34 -11.21
C THR A 58 -9.03 3.30 -11.31
N LEU A 59 -9.61 4.25 -12.01
CA LEU A 59 -11.06 4.27 -12.25
C LEU A 59 -11.54 3.01 -13.00
N ASP A 60 -10.65 2.36 -13.77
CA ASP A 60 -11.01 1.24 -14.64
C ASP A 60 -10.30 -0.07 -14.30
N GLN A 61 -9.09 -0.01 -13.73
CA GLN A 61 -8.25 -1.18 -13.44
C GLN A 61 -7.94 -1.29 -11.94
N ALA A 62 -7.56 -2.48 -11.51
CA ALA A 62 -7.03 -2.75 -10.18
C ALA A 62 -5.91 -3.77 -10.31
N LEU A 63 -4.74 -3.46 -9.83
CA LEU A 63 -3.54 -4.26 -9.98
C LEU A 63 -2.85 -4.44 -8.64
N LEU A 64 -2.12 -5.55 -8.50
CA LEU A 64 -1.29 -5.86 -7.33
C LEU A 64 0.12 -6.21 -7.80
N TRP A 65 1.10 -5.40 -7.44
CA TRP A 65 2.51 -5.75 -7.54
C TRP A 65 2.92 -6.55 -6.32
N THR A 66 3.56 -7.70 -6.51
CA THR A 66 4.18 -8.49 -5.45
C THR A 66 5.37 -9.26 -5.99
N ASP A 67 6.25 -9.73 -5.12
CA ASP A 67 7.46 -10.45 -5.50
C ASP A 67 7.23 -11.96 -5.72
N SER A 68 8.25 -12.65 -6.23
CA SER A 68 8.16 -14.05 -6.64
C SER A 68 7.79 -15.04 -5.54
N ARG A 69 7.96 -14.69 -4.27
CA ARG A 69 7.59 -15.53 -3.11
C ARG A 69 6.08 -15.73 -3.02
N TYR A 70 5.31 -14.80 -3.55
CA TYR A 70 3.86 -14.72 -3.39
C TYR A 70 3.05 -14.98 -4.67
N TYR A 71 3.67 -15.24 -5.82
CA TYR A 71 2.94 -15.39 -7.10
C TYR A 71 1.83 -16.43 -7.05
N LEU A 72 2.14 -17.64 -6.55
CA LEU A 72 1.15 -18.73 -6.47
C LEU A 72 0.00 -18.40 -5.52
N GLN A 73 0.31 -17.76 -4.39
CA GLN A 73 -0.70 -17.32 -3.44
C GLN A 73 -1.58 -16.23 -4.06
N ALA A 74 -0.98 -15.21 -4.67
CA ALA A 74 -1.72 -14.13 -5.31
C ALA A 74 -2.63 -14.65 -6.44
N GLU A 75 -2.15 -15.54 -7.29
CA GLU A 75 -2.97 -16.17 -8.34
C GLU A 75 -4.19 -16.91 -7.78
N ALA A 76 -4.04 -17.56 -6.62
CA ALA A 76 -5.13 -18.27 -5.98
C ALA A 76 -6.13 -17.32 -5.32
N GLU A 77 -5.64 -16.33 -4.57
CA GLU A 77 -6.46 -15.41 -3.77
C GLU A 77 -7.17 -14.33 -4.62
N LEU A 78 -6.53 -13.88 -5.70
CA LEU A 78 -7.13 -12.91 -6.62
C LEU A 78 -8.14 -13.53 -7.58
N LYS A 79 -8.24 -14.86 -7.61
CA LYS A 79 -9.17 -15.56 -8.51
C LYS A 79 -10.62 -15.18 -8.19
N GLY A 80 -11.32 -14.68 -9.21
CA GLY A 80 -12.72 -14.23 -9.09
C GLY A 80 -12.86 -12.78 -8.57
N THR A 81 -11.75 -12.09 -8.35
CA THR A 81 -11.72 -10.63 -8.23
C THR A 81 -11.45 -10.00 -9.60
N THR A 82 -11.44 -8.67 -9.66
CA THR A 82 -10.98 -7.92 -10.85
C THR A 82 -9.58 -7.34 -10.65
N VAL A 83 -8.84 -7.84 -9.66
CA VAL A 83 -7.47 -7.42 -9.39
C VAL A 83 -6.51 -8.30 -10.19
N GLU A 84 -5.66 -7.68 -10.99
CA GLU A 84 -4.67 -8.35 -11.83
C GLU A 84 -3.32 -8.42 -11.10
N LEU A 85 -2.64 -9.56 -11.21
CA LEU A 85 -1.31 -9.74 -10.63
C LEU A 85 -0.24 -9.15 -11.55
N MET A 86 0.56 -8.26 -10.99
CA MET A 86 1.80 -7.75 -11.58
C MET A 86 2.99 -8.44 -10.90
N ARG A 87 3.74 -9.20 -11.69
CA ARG A 87 4.87 -10.01 -11.19
C ARG A 87 6.13 -9.16 -11.12
N GLU A 88 6.31 -8.45 -10.00
CA GLU A 88 7.33 -7.42 -9.81
C GLU A 88 8.77 -7.91 -10.12
N SER A 89 9.07 -9.19 -9.89
CA SER A 89 10.40 -9.74 -10.16
C SER A 89 10.63 -10.13 -11.62
N ASP A 90 9.62 -10.08 -12.47
CA ASP A 90 9.76 -10.40 -13.89
C ASP A 90 10.40 -9.20 -14.61
N ILE A 91 11.34 -9.49 -15.53
CA ILE A 91 12.17 -8.46 -16.20
C ILE A 91 11.34 -7.46 -17.02
N ASP A 92 10.18 -7.89 -17.52
CA ASP A 92 9.30 -7.08 -18.35
C ASP A 92 8.19 -6.39 -17.52
N CYS A 93 8.15 -6.58 -16.20
CA CYS A 93 7.17 -5.94 -15.36
C CYS A 93 7.55 -4.47 -15.13
N PRO A 94 6.72 -3.51 -15.54
CA PRO A 94 7.01 -2.09 -15.30
C PRO A 94 6.91 -1.79 -13.80
N SER A 95 7.70 -0.85 -13.33
CA SER A 95 7.50 -0.26 -12.01
C SER A 95 6.15 0.46 -11.93
N ILE A 96 5.65 0.66 -10.72
CA ILE A 96 4.37 1.35 -10.52
C ILE A 96 4.34 2.73 -11.17
N PRO A 97 5.36 3.60 -11.03
CA PRO A 97 5.37 4.90 -11.69
C PRO A 97 5.38 4.80 -13.22
N GLU A 98 6.20 3.91 -13.79
CA GLU A 98 6.25 3.67 -15.25
C GLU A 98 4.90 3.21 -15.79
N TRP A 99 4.26 2.28 -15.08
CA TRP A 99 2.94 1.79 -15.47
C TRP A 99 1.88 2.90 -15.44
N LEU A 100 1.87 3.72 -14.37
CA LEU A 100 0.92 4.83 -14.23
C LEU A 100 1.10 5.86 -15.34
N VAL A 101 2.33 6.28 -15.63
CA VAL A 101 2.63 7.24 -16.69
C VAL A 101 2.21 6.70 -18.06
N THR A 102 2.63 5.48 -18.39
CA THR A 102 2.29 4.87 -19.68
C THR A 102 0.78 4.68 -19.86
N THR A 103 0.08 4.25 -18.80
CA THR A 103 -1.36 4.02 -18.86
C THR A 103 -2.13 5.33 -19.00
N GLN A 104 -1.70 6.40 -18.34
CA GLN A 104 -2.32 7.70 -18.46
C GLN A 104 -2.14 8.31 -19.87
N GLU A 105 -0.96 8.15 -20.47
CA GLU A 105 -0.69 8.59 -21.84
C GLU A 105 -1.51 7.87 -22.89
N GLN A 106 -1.77 6.56 -22.70
CA GLN A 106 -2.55 5.72 -23.61
C GLN A 106 -4.06 5.87 -23.42
N GLY A 107 -4.48 6.34 -22.23
CA GLY A 107 -5.87 6.57 -21.89
C GLY A 107 -6.45 7.74 -22.69
N THR A 108 -7.66 7.58 -23.22
CA THR A 108 -8.38 8.65 -23.89
C THR A 108 -8.62 9.81 -22.93
N LYS A 109 -7.73 10.80 -22.93
CA LYS A 109 -7.92 12.18 -22.39
C LYS A 109 -8.67 12.30 -21.05
N ASN A 110 -8.40 11.45 -20.09
CA ASN A 110 -8.77 11.78 -18.73
C ASN A 110 -7.92 12.97 -18.31
N GLN A 111 -8.56 14.11 -18.04
CA GLN A 111 -7.89 15.32 -17.57
C GLN A 111 -7.39 15.17 -16.12
N ASP A 112 -7.80 14.10 -15.43
CA ASP A 112 -7.40 13.83 -14.07
C ASP A 112 -6.04 13.11 -14.07
N THR A 113 -5.02 13.83 -13.61
CA THR A 113 -3.63 13.32 -13.48
C THR A 113 -3.26 13.04 -12.02
N LYS A 114 -4.21 13.14 -11.10
CA LYS A 114 -3.97 13.00 -9.66
C LYS A 114 -3.87 11.55 -9.24
N VAL A 115 -2.77 11.23 -8.57
CA VAL A 115 -2.49 9.94 -7.93
C VAL A 115 -2.52 10.14 -6.41
N ALA A 116 -3.45 9.48 -5.73
CA ALA A 116 -3.59 9.58 -4.28
C ALA A 116 -2.76 8.53 -3.56
N VAL A 117 -2.18 8.93 -2.43
CA VAL A 117 -1.55 8.04 -1.45
C VAL A 117 -1.94 8.47 -0.04
N ASN A 118 -2.01 7.52 0.89
CA ASN A 118 -1.98 7.85 2.30
C ASN A 118 -0.53 8.19 2.70
N PRO A 119 -0.21 9.46 3.03
CA PRO A 119 1.18 9.88 3.29
C PRO A 119 1.78 9.22 4.53
N GLU A 120 0.97 8.74 5.47
CA GLU A 120 1.44 8.03 6.67
C GLU A 120 2.15 6.71 6.35
N MET A 121 1.87 6.12 5.17
CA MET A 121 2.47 4.86 4.72
C MET A 121 3.83 5.04 4.03
N TYR A 122 4.37 6.25 4.01
CA TYR A 122 5.62 6.55 3.31
C TYR A 122 6.64 7.21 4.22
N SER A 123 7.90 6.84 4.07
CA SER A 123 8.99 7.66 4.59
C SER A 123 9.04 9.01 3.83
N VAL A 124 9.61 10.04 4.46
CA VAL A 124 9.77 11.36 3.81
C VAL A 124 10.52 11.26 2.48
N ASN A 125 11.57 10.43 2.43
CA ASN A 125 12.35 10.24 1.20
C ASN A 125 11.54 9.48 0.15
N GLY A 126 10.91 8.35 0.51
CA GLY A 126 10.10 7.58 -0.43
C GLY A 126 8.92 8.38 -1.01
N TYR A 127 8.29 9.23 -0.18
CA TYR A 127 7.25 10.14 -0.68
C TYR A 127 7.81 11.16 -1.69
N ARG A 128 8.98 11.74 -1.42
CA ARG A 128 9.63 12.72 -2.32
C ARG A 128 10.04 12.08 -3.64
N GLU A 129 10.69 10.93 -3.60
CA GLU A 129 11.10 10.18 -4.78
C GLU A 129 9.89 9.81 -5.65
N LEU A 130 8.83 9.27 -5.05
CA LEU A 130 7.60 8.95 -5.76
C LEU A 130 6.99 10.20 -6.41
N LYS A 131 6.95 11.31 -5.66
CA LYS A 131 6.41 12.58 -6.14
C LYS A 131 7.19 13.12 -7.34
N GLU A 132 8.52 13.14 -7.25
CA GLU A 132 9.41 13.61 -8.31
C GLU A 132 9.24 12.76 -9.58
N THR A 133 9.27 11.42 -9.44
CA THR A 133 9.10 10.49 -10.56
C THR A 133 7.75 10.66 -11.27
N LEU A 134 6.66 10.78 -10.50
CA LEU A 134 5.34 10.99 -11.08
C LEU A 134 5.21 12.36 -11.76
N GLN A 135 5.81 13.41 -11.19
CA GLN A 135 5.80 14.76 -11.77
C GLN A 135 6.55 14.81 -13.09
N GLU A 136 7.69 14.12 -13.23
CA GLU A 136 8.42 13.98 -14.48
C GLU A 136 7.57 13.34 -15.58
N GLY A 137 6.69 12.40 -15.20
CA GLY A 137 5.72 11.78 -16.10
C GLY A 137 4.40 12.55 -16.26
N GLY A 138 4.31 13.79 -15.76
CA GLY A 138 3.10 14.63 -15.89
C GLY A 138 1.96 14.31 -14.95
N LEU A 139 2.20 13.48 -13.91
CA LEU A 139 1.22 13.10 -12.88
C LEU A 139 1.40 13.93 -11.60
N GLU A 140 0.32 14.19 -10.90
CA GLU A 140 0.31 14.91 -9.63
C GLU A 140 0.10 13.94 -8.45
N LEU A 141 1.10 13.79 -7.56
CA LEU A 141 0.92 13.04 -6.32
C LEU A 141 0.17 13.90 -5.29
N VAL A 142 -0.94 13.38 -4.77
CA VAL A 142 -1.77 14.03 -3.74
C VAL A 142 -1.85 13.19 -2.47
N SER A 143 -1.71 13.85 -1.32
CA SER A 143 -1.77 13.24 0.02
C SER A 143 -3.22 13.12 0.47
N ILE A 144 -3.88 12.05 0.12
CA ILE A 144 -5.29 11.79 0.49
C ILE A 144 -5.43 10.32 0.88
N ASP A 145 -5.85 10.06 2.12
CA ASP A 145 -6.28 8.74 2.56
C ASP A 145 -7.69 8.46 2.01
N LEU A 146 -7.79 7.48 1.13
CA LEU A 146 -9.06 7.05 0.51
C LEU A 146 -9.58 5.72 1.08
N ILE A 147 -8.79 5.02 1.89
CA ILE A 147 -9.18 3.71 2.43
C ILE A 147 -9.87 3.84 3.79
N SER A 148 -9.32 4.63 4.71
CA SER A 148 -9.90 4.78 6.06
C SER A 148 -11.36 5.22 6.07
N PRO A 149 -11.82 6.15 5.21
CA PRO A 149 -13.24 6.51 5.16
C PRO A 149 -14.16 5.36 4.73
N LEU A 150 -13.63 4.37 4.01
CA LEU A 150 -14.39 3.23 3.48
C LEU A 150 -14.34 2.00 4.39
N TRP A 151 -13.21 1.79 5.06
CA TRP A 151 -13.02 0.65 5.94
C TRP A 151 -13.31 1.01 7.40
N THR A 152 -14.55 1.30 7.69
CA THR A 152 -15.01 1.65 9.05
C THR A 152 -15.57 0.45 9.80
N GLU A 153 -16.28 -0.44 9.11
CA GLU A 153 -16.86 -1.63 9.70
C GLU A 153 -15.86 -2.80 9.70
N GLY A 154 -15.63 -3.37 10.89
CA GLY A 154 -14.74 -4.52 11.08
C GLY A 154 -13.25 -4.20 10.93
N ARG A 155 -12.85 -2.92 10.85
CA ARG A 155 -11.43 -2.55 10.92
C ARG A 155 -10.90 -2.80 12.33
N PRO A 156 -9.82 -3.58 12.48
CA PRO A 156 -9.18 -3.76 13.79
C PRO A 156 -8.74 -2.43 14.40
N ALA A 157 -8.75 -2.35 15.72
CA ALA A 157 -8.28 -1.15 16.42
C ALA A 157 -6.76 -0.98 16.28
N ILE A 158 -6.30 0.26 16.34
CA ILE A 158 -4.86 0.55 16.47
C ILE A 158 -4.35 -0.08 17.78
N PRO A 159 -3.20 -0.79 17.76
CA PRO A 159 -2.61 -1.34 18.97
C PRO A 159 -2.34 -0.25 20.01
N THR A 160 -2.84 -0.46 21.23
CA THR A 160 -2.69 0.51 22.35
C THR A 160 -1.97 -0.09 23.55
N SER A 161 -1.31 -1.24 23.37
CA SER A 161 -0.52 -1.89 24.42
C SER A 161 0.57 -0.94 24.91
N LEU A 162 0.69 -0.84 26.24
CA LEU A 162 1.74 -0.07 26.86
C LEU A 162 3.10 -0.76 26.66
N LEU A 163 4.16 0.05 26.61
CA LEU A 163 5.52 -0.44 26.72
C LEU A 163 5.71 -1.14 28.06
N TYR A 164 6.40 -2.27 28.07
CA TYR A 164 6.76 -2.98 29.27
C TYR A 164 8.25 -3.32 29.27
N GLU A 165 8.84 -3.38 30.46
CA GLU A 165 10.22 -3.78 30.63
C GLU A 165 10.31 -5.31 30.52
N TYR A 166 11.28 -5.77 29.70
CA TYR A 166 11.53 -7.19 29.53
C TYR A 166 12.47 -7.66 30.63
N GLU A 167 12.08 -8.67 31.40
CA GLU A 167 12.83 -9.18 32.54
C GLU A 167 14.24 -9.64 32.14
N GLU A 168 15.24 -9.29 32.95
CA GLU A 168 16.65 -9.60 32.70
C GLU A 168 16.94 -11.10 32.53
N LYS A 169 16.15 -11.94 33.17
CA LYS A 169 16.23 -13.42 32.99
C LYS A 169 16.02 -13.88 31.53
N TYR A 170 15.33 -13.07 30.70
CA TYR A 170 15.13 -13.37 29.27
C TYR A 170 16.10 -12.60 28.38
N THR A 171 16.55 -11.42 28.82
CA THR A 171 17.47 -10.57 28.04
C THR A 171 18.93 -10.85 28.32
N GLY A 172 19.21 -11.59 29.40
CA GLY A 172 20.55 -12.06 29.81
C GLY A 172 21.45 -11.00 30.41
N GLU A 173 21.12 -9.74 30.29
CA GLU A 173 21.96 -8.59 30.75
C GLU A 173 21.11 -7.32 30.88
N SER A 174 21.45 -6.45 31.86
CA SER A 174 20.75 -5.19 32.05
C SER A 174 20.95 -4.21 30.87
N VAL A 175 20.03 -3.27 30.71
CA VAL A 175 20.10 -2.22 29.70
C VAL A 175 21.35 -1.36 29.91
N GLU A 176 21.68 -1.01 31.17
CA GLU A 176 22.86 -0.22 31.54
C GLU A 176 24.15 -0.90 31.09
N SER A 177 24.27 -2.21 31.35
CA SER A 177 25.46 -2.97 30.97
C SER A 177 25.61 -3.03 29.44
N LYS A 178 24.52 -3.26 28.70
CA LYS A 178 24.53 -3.22 27.23
C LYS A 178 24.94 -1.86 26.69
N LEU A 179 24.39 -0.78 27.23
CA LEU A 179 24.72 0.59 26.81
C LEU A 179 26.18 0.95 27.10
N GLN A 180 26.75 0.49 28.23
CA GLN A 180 28.16 0.71 28.54
C GLN A 180 29.10 0.06 27.53
N ARG A 181 28.73 -1.13 27.01
CA ARG A 181 29.53 -1.85 26.00
C ARG A 181 29.45 -1.22 24.61
N VAL A 182 28.38 -0.49 24.30
CA VAL A 182 28.15 0.08 22.96
C VAL A 182 28.71 1.52 22.85
N ARG A 183 28.87 2.22 23.97
CA ARG A 183 29.42 3.58 24.06
C ARG A 183 30.94 3.60 24.14
#